data_c3e4faab22c62ab8d9058dfbc918dc18
#
_entry.id   c3e4faab22c62ab8d9058dfbc918dc18
#
_cell.length_a   1.000
_cell.length_b   1.000
_cell.length_c   1.000
_cell.angle_alpha   90.00
_cell.angle_beta   90.00
_cell.angle_gamma   90.00
#
_symmetry.space_group_name_H-M   'P 1'
#
loop_
_entity.id
_entity.type
_entity.pdbx_description
1 polymer ?
#
loop_
_entity_poly.entity_id
_entity_poly.type
_entity_poly.pdbx_seq_one_letter_code
_entity_poly.pdbx_strand_id
1 'polypeptide(L)'
;MKNVRYIAENITISNDTKLTGLNNNDLIIGASGAGKTGGYVIPNIQNITGSMVVSDTKGRLCKMFKAELEAKGYDVYTLDFVDPLNSCGYNPFDGIRRYPDGKYREQDILTLANTLMPCLDRIEPFWEQAAASYIAFLISYCLEALVPEEHNMVGLCKLHQTFIKPGGELSFMEWVERNPDSFASKKYHKIESITKADRTWSCILEFANRAFEPFEFKEVHHIFKNENCFDICSLGKKKTVLFLNISDTDRTFDRLANVFHTQALQLLCSLADSNADGRLKIPVRIILDDFASSAVIPDFDKTISIIRSREISVSIILQSLTQLETLYAPPVATTIINNCDHILYLGCQDIHTASYIGQRLGKLPESVLAMPRDLAVLITGGEMGKVVKKILPYSTVK
;
A
#
# COMPACT_ATOMS: atom_id res chain seq x y z
N MET A 1 15.46 -4.45 -24.37
CA MET A 1 16.04 -4.11 -23.04
C MET A 1 16.25 -5.40 -22.26
N LYS A 2 17.31 -5.50 -21.44
CA LYS A 2 17.49 -6.64 -20.53
C LYS A 2 16.44 -6.54 -19.43
N ASN A 3 15.77 -7.65 -19.11
CA ASN A 3 14.79 -7.71 -18.01
C ASN A 3 15.52 -7.82 -16.66
N VAL A 4 16.09 -6.69 -16.22
CA VAL A 4 16.91 -6.60 -15.00
C VAL A 4 16.53 -5.38 -14.18
N ARG A 5 16.82 -5.40 -12.88
CA ARG A 5 16.77 -4.25 -11.99
C ARG A 5 18.17 -3.89 -11.47
N TYR A 6 18.36 -2.62 -11.19
CA TYR A 6 19.64 -2.05 -10.74
C TYR A 6 19.68 -2.03 -9.22
N ILE A 7 20.69 -2.64 -8.63
CA ILE A 7 20.82 -2.76 -7.16
C ILE A 7 22.02 -1.96 -6.64
N ALA A 8 23.16 -2.05 -7.31
CA ALA A 8 24.39 -1.36 -6.91
C ALA A 8 25.21 -1.00 -8.16
N GLU A 9 26.32 -0.28 -7.99
CA GLU A 9 27.19 0.09 -9.12
C GLU A 9 27.66 -1.17 -9.87
N ASN A 10 27.37 -1.21 -11.17
CA ASN A 10 27.65 -2.35 -12.07
C ASN A 10 27.00 -3.69 -11.65
N ILE A 11 26.00 -3.66 -10.73
CA ILE A 11 25.29 -4.86 -10.30
C ILE A 11 23.83 -4.73 -10.66
N THR A 12 23.38 -5.66 -11.51
CA THR A 12 21.97 -5.84 -11.87
C THR A 12 21.51 -7.25 -11.52
N ILE A 13 20.22 -7.40 -11.22
CA ILE A 13 19.59 -8.69 -10.93
C ILE A 13 18.49 -8.92 -11.94
N SER A 14 18.43 -10.15 -12.49
CA SER A 14 17.36 -10.55 -13.40
C SER A 14 15.98 -10.49 -12.71
N ASN A 15 14.98 -9.97 -13.42
CA ASN A 15 13.59 -10.00 -12.96
C ASN A 15 12.89 -11.33 -13.33
N ASP A 16 13.57 -12.25 -14.02
CA ASP A 16 13.04 -13.58 -14.34
C ASP A 16 13.14 -14.51 -13.13
N THR A 17 12.04 -14.69 -12.42
CA THR A 17 11.96 -15.55 -11.24
C THR A 17 12.14 -17.03 -11.53
N LYS A 18 11.94 -17.47 -12.80
CA LYS A 18 12.19 -18.85 -13.21
C LYS A 18 13.70 -19.11 -13.40
N LEU A 19 14.42 -18.10 -13.91
CA LEU A 19 15.86 -18.18 -14.09
C LEU A 19 16.62 -18.09 -12.76
N THR A 20 16.21 -17.16 -11.88
CA THR A 20 16.91 -16.94 -10.62
C THR A 20 16.51 -17.92 -9.51
N GLY A 21 15.31 -18.49 -9.57
CA GLY A 21 14.73 -19.26 -8.46
C GLY A 21 14.30 -18.40 -7.27
N LEU A 22 14.65 -17.11 -7.26
CA LEU A 22 14.39 -16.17 -6.17
C LEU A 22 13.13 -15.32 -6.46
N ASN A 23 12.58 -14.69 -5.42
CA ASN A 23 11.57 -13.66 -5.62
C ASN A 23 12.21 -12.33 -6.02
N ASN A 24 11.39 -11.40 -6.51
CA ASN A 24 11.82 -10.08 -6.92
C ASN A 24 11.54 -9.00 -5.87
N ASN A 25 11.22 -9.39 -4.63
CA ASN A 25 11.04 -8.44 -3.56
C ASN A 25 12.40 -7.96 -3.07
N ASP A 26 12.54 -6.65 -2.94
CA ASP A 26 13.76 -6.02 -2.47
C ASP A 26 13.48 -5.27 -1.17
N LEU A 27 14.39 -5.39 -0.20
CA LEU A 27 14.38 -4.60 1.03
C LEU A 27 15.57 -3.64 1.02
N ILE A 28 15.30 -2.35 0.99
CA ILE A 28 16.31 -1.30 0.94
C ILE A 28 16.33 -0.58 2.28
N ILE A 29 17.48 -0.61 2.97
CA ILE A 29 17.63 -0.03 4.30
C ILE A 29 18.70 1.06 4.26
N GLY A 30 18.35 2.27 4.71
CA GLY A 30 19.32 3.35 4.80
C GLY A 30 18.77 4.58 5.50
N ALA A 31 19.59 5.25 6.29
CA ALA A 31 19.25 6.49 6.96
C ALA A 31 18.82 7.59 5.95
N SER A 32 18.28 8.69 6.46
CA SER A 32 18.04 9.86 5.63
C SER A 32 19.36 10.33 4.97
N GLY A 33 19.31 10.60 3.66
CA GLY A 33 20.50 10.97 2.89
C GLY A 33 21.44 9.80 2.52
N ALA A 34 21.10 8.54 2.86
CA ALA A 34 21.93 7.38 2.48
C ALA A 34 21.92 7.04 0.98
N GLY A 35 21.07 7.71 0.19
CA GLY A 35 20.98 7.51 -1.26
C GLY A 35 19.89 6.55 -1.70
N LYS A 36 18.88 6.26 -0.87
CA LYS A 36 17.78 5.33 -1.21
C LYS A 36 17.11 5.69 -2.53
N THR A 37 16.57 6.88 -2.64
CA THR A 37 15.87 7.35 -3.85
C THR A 37 16.83 7.48 -5.04
N GLY A 38 17.97 8.16 -4.89
CA GLY A 38 18.93 8.40 -5.97
C GLY A 38 19.69 7.17 -6.43
N GLY A 39 20.01 6.24 -5.53
CA GLY A 39 20.81 5.05 -5.83
C GLY A 39 19.99 3.79 -6.13
N TYR A 40 18.68 3.77 -5.80
CA TYR A 40 17.83 2.62 -6.08
C TYR A 40 16.58 2.99 -6.87
N VAL A 41 15.76 3.95 -6.42
CA VAL A 41 14.47 4.24 -7.07
C VAL A 41 14.67 4.80 -8.47
N ILE A 42 15.48 5.86 -8.61
CA ILE A 42 15.73 6.54 -9.89
C ILE A 42 16.28 5.59 -10.95
N PRO A 43 17.36 4.81 -10.72
CA PRO A 43 17.87 3.88 -11.72
C PRO A 43 16.84 2.85 -12.18
N ASN A 44 15.95 2.40 -11.28
CA ASN A 44 14.93 1.43 -11.62
C ASN A 44 13.74 2.04 -12.37
N ILE A 45 13.39 3.32 -12.16
CA ILE A 45 12.43 4.04 -13.00
C ILE A 45 13.01 4.24 -14.41
N GLN A 46 14.26 4.69 -14.53
CA GLN A 46 14.92 4.92 -15.82
C GLN A 46 15.03 3.65 -16.68
N ASN A 47 15.18 2.51 -16.03
CA ASN A 47 15.37 1.21 -16.70
C ASN A 47 14.16 0.27 -16.49
N ILE A 48 12.99 0.84 -16.36
CA ILE A 48 11.73 0.10 -16.15
C ILE A 48 11.47 -0.92 -17.28
N THR A 49 11.02 -2.12 -16.92
CA THR A 49 10.74 -3.21 -17.87
C THR A 49 9.29 -3.68 -17.85
N GLY A 50 8.59 -3.51 -16.74
CA GLY A 50 7.17 -3.80 -16.53
C GLY A 50 6.39 -2.55 -16.17
N SER A 51 5.25 -2.69 -15.54
CA SER A 51 4.52 -1.58 -14.92
C SER A 51 5.04 -1.29 -13.51
N MET A 52 4.80 -0.06 -13.03
CA MET A 52 5.32 0.36 -11.73
C MET A 52 4.32 1.25 -10.99
N VAL A 53 4.21 1.05 -9.68
CA VAL A 53 3.66 2.03 -8.74
C VAL A 53 4.83 2.57 -7.92
N VAL A 54 4.95 3.88 -7.80
CA VAL A 54 6.06 4.53 -7.09
C VAL A 54 5.50 5.51 -6.07
N SER A 55 5.78 5.29 -4.78
CA SER A 55 5.53 6.32 -3.76
C SER A 55 6.51 7.48 -3.98
N ASP A 56 5.97 8.68 -4.18
CA ASP A 56 6.74 9.91 -4.45
C ASP A 56 6.44 10.95 -3.38
N THR A 57 7.10 10.82 -2.23
CA THR A 57 6.85 11.67 -1.04
C THR A 57 7.16 13.16 -1.25
N LYS A 58 7.74 13.54 -2.37
CA LYS A 58 8.09 14.95 -2.70
C LYS A 58 7.49 15.45 -4.00
N GLY A 59 6.71 14.62 -4.70
CA GLY A 59 6.11 14.96 -5.99
C GLY A 59 7.11 15.32 -7.10
N ARG A 60 8.37 14.83 -6.99
CA ARG A 60 9.46 15.18 -7.92
C ARG A 60 9.67 14.12 -8.99
N LEU A 61 9.46 12.85 -8.65
CA LEU A 61 9.77 11.74 -9.56
C LEU A 61 8.88 11.77 -10.80
N CYS A 62 7.59 12.03 -10.63
CA CYS A 62 6.70 12.21 -11.78
C CYS A 62 7.17 13.33 -12.70
N LYS A 63 7.47 14.50 -12.15
CA LYS A 63 7.94 15.65 -12.94
C LYS A 63 9.25 15.36 -13.68
N MET A 64 10.14 14.56 -13.09
CA MET A 64 11.43 14.20 -13.69
C MET A 64 11.29 13.19 -14.83
N PHE A 65 10.39 12.23 -14.71
CA PHE A 65 10.39 11.05 -15.59
C PHE A 65 9.16 10.92 -16.50
N LYS A 66 8.11 11.71 -16.31
CA LYS A 66 6.87 11.59 -17.09
C LYS A 66 7.12 11.60 -18.61
N ALA A 67 7.78 12.63 -19.11
CA ALA A 67 8.02 12.77 -20.54
C ALA A 67 8.89 11.64 -21.11
N GLU A 68 9.91 11.17 -20.35
CA GLU A 68 10.76 10.05 -20.76
C GLU A 68 9.97 8.73 -20.79
N LEU A 69 9.11 8.48 -19.80
CA LEU A 69 8.31 7.28 -19.72
C LEU A 69 7.23 7.26 -20.83
N GLU A 70 6.56 8.37 -21.08
CA GLU A 70 5.60 8.52 -22.18
C GLU A 70 6.28 8.27 -23.54
N ALA A 71 7.48 8.80 -23.75
CA ALA A 71 8.28 8.53 -24.96
C ALA A 71 8.69 7.05 -25.10
N LYS A 72 8.80 6.30 -23.99
CA LYS A 72 9.00 4.84 -23.97
C LYS A 72 7.70 4.04 -24.15
N GLY A 73 6.56 4.68 -24.34
CA GLY A 73 5.25 4.07 -24.56
C GLY A 73 4.54 3.60 -23.28
N TYR A 74 4.83 4.23 -22.14
CA TYR A 74 4.10 4.02 -20.89
C TYR A 74 2.95 5.00 -20.76
N ASP A 75 1.82 4.52 -20.27
CA ASP A 75 0.77 5.39 -19.72
C ASP A 75 1.22 5.86 -18.33
N VAL A 76 1.28 7.17 -18.11
CA VAL A 76 1.77 7.75 -16.85
C VAL A 76 0.66 8.49 -16.14
N TYR A 77 0.42 8.08 -14.90
CA TYR A 77 -0.60 8.67 -14.02
C TYR A 77 0.03 9.21 -12.74
N THR A 78 -0.63 10.18 -12.14
CA THR A 78 -0.31 10.68 -10.80
C THR A 78 -1.57 10.64 -9.94
N LEU A 79 -1.53 9.86 -8.87
CA LEU A 79 -2.49 9.96 -7.78
C LEU A 79 -1.88 10.86 -6.72
N ASP A 80 -2.39 12.08 -6.63
CA ASP A 80 -1.74 13.16 -5.87
C ASP A 80 -2.62 13.61 -4.71
N PHE A 81 -2.24 13.23 -3.49
CA PHE A 81 -2.90 13.66 -2.27
C PHE A 81 -2.36 14.98 -1.71
N VAL A 82 -1.27 15.52 -2.29
CA VAL A 82 -0.71 16.84 -1.94
C VAL A 82 -1.32 17.93 -2.80
N ASP A 83 -1.56 17.64 -4.08
CA ASP A 83 -2.24 18.53 -5.03
C ASP A 83 -3.42 17.79 -5.70
N PRO A 84 -4.53 17.59 -4.96
CA PRO A 84 -5.65 16.77 -5.42
C PRO A 84 -6.32 17.24 -6.71
N LEU A 85 -6.22 18.55 -7.04
CA LEU A 85 -6.82 19.10 -8.26
C LEU A 85 -6.11 18.65 -9.54
N ASN A 86 -4.83 18.30 -9.44
CA ASN A 86 -4.01 17.77 -10.54
C ASN A 86 -3.88 16.24 -10.52
N SER A 87 -4.65 15.57 -9.68
CA SER A 87 -4.67 14.11 -9.54
C SER A 87 -5.54 13.42 -10.58
N CYS A 88 -5.17 12.20 -10.96
CA CYS A 88 -6.16 11.28 -11.54
C CYS A 88 -7.20 10.89 -10.47
N GLY A 89 -8.37 10.43 -10.91
CA GLY A 89 -9.39 9.91 -10.01
C GLY A 89 -9.00 8.58 -9.40
N TYR A 90 -9.49 8.32 -8.19
CA TYR A 90 -9.42 7.03 -7.53
C TYR A 90 -10.61 6.86 -6.61
N ASN A 91 -11.39 5.82 -6.83
CA ASN A 91 -12.51 5.48 -5.97
C ASN A 91 -12.28 4.10 -5.34
N PRO A 92 -12.07 4.02 -4.00
CA PRO A 92 -11.90 2.73 -3.31
C PRO A 92 -13.05 1.75 -3.52
N PHE A 93 -14.27 2.22 -3.82
CA PHE A 93 -15.41 1.36 -4.06
C PHE A 93 -15.29 0.55 -5.36
N ASP A 94 -14.56 1.06 -6.36
CA ASP A 94 -14.30 0.35 -7.62
C ASP A 94 -13.43 -0.91 -7.40
N GLY A 95 -12.70 -0.96 -6.29
CA GLY A 95 -11.95 -2.13 -5.87
C GLY A 95 -12.80 -3.25 -5.26
N ILE A 96 -14.09 -3.01 -4.97
CA ILE A 96 -15.01 -4.01 -4.41
C ILE A 96 -15.61 -4.83 -5.55
N ARG A 97 -15.14 -6.05 -5.69
CA ARG A 97 -15.54 -6.97 -6.77
C ARG A 97 -17.00 -7.43 -6.61
N ARG A 98 -17.57 -7.91 -7.72
CA ARG A 98 -18.91 -8.50 -7.73
C ARG A 98 -18.85 -9.99 -8.03
N TYR A 99 -19.82 -10.71 -7.52
CA TYR A 99 -20.13 -12.08 -7.95
C TYR A 99 -20.86 -12.08 -9.30
N PRO A 100 -20.95 -13.24 -9.98
CA PRO A 100 -21.70 -13.34 -11.25
C PRO A 100 -23.18 -12.97 -11.14
N ASP A 101 -23.78 -13.09 -9.95
CA ASP A 101 -25.15 -12.68 -9.64
C ASP A 101 -25.31 -11.15 -9.42
N GLY A 102 -24.22 -10.40 -9.56
CA GLY A 102 -24.18 -8.93 -9.40
C GLY A 102 -23.99 -8.44 -7.96
N LYS A 103 -24.05 -9.32 -6.95
CA LYS A 103 -23.83 -8.95 -5.55
C LYS A 103 -22.38 -8.60 -5.29
N TYR A 104 -22.15 -7.66 -4.39
CA TYR A 104 -20.80 -7.30 -3.96
C TYR A 104 -20.15 -8.40 -3.11
N ARG A 105 -18.85 -8.57 -3.26
CA ARG A 105 -18.09 -9.51 -2.44
C ARG A 105 -17.95 -8.98 -1.02
N GLU A 106 -18.59 -9.65 -0.08
CA GLU A 106 -18.58 -9.29 1.34
C GLU A 106 -17.17 -9.20 1.91
N GLN A 107 -16.26 -10.08 1.46
CA GLN A 107 -14.86 -10.07 1.88
C GLN A 107 -14.12 -8.78 1.48
N ASP A 108 -14.39 -8.23 0.27
CA ASP A 108 -13.74 -7.00 -0.20
C ASP A 108 -14.24 -5.79 0.61
N ILE A 109 -15.52 -5.78 0.99
CA ILE A 109 -16.09 -4.78 1.90
C ILE A 109 -15.38 -4.81 3.26
N LEU A 110 -15.19 -6.02 3.83
CA LEU A 110 -14.46 -6.17 5.09
C LEU A 110 -13.01 -5.75 4.99
N THR A 111 -12.35 -6.06 3.86
CA THR A 111 -10.97 -5.65 3.63
C THR A 111 -10.87 -4.12 3.59
N LEU A 112 -11.77 -3.45 2.86
CA LEU A 112 -11.79 -1.98 2.83
C LEU A 112 -12.04 -1.39 4.23
N ALA A 113 -13.02 -1.89 4.96
CA ALA A 113 -13.32 -1.43 6.32
C ALA A 113 -12.12 -1.61 7.27
N ASN A 114 -11.44 -2.76 7.22
CA ASN A 114 -10.27 -3.03 8.04
C ASN A 114 -9.03 -2.21 7.60
N THR A 115 -8.95 -1.81 6.34
CA THR A 115 -7.89 -0.91 5.87
C THR A 115 -8.13 0.52 6.31
N LEU A 116 -9.40 0.96 6.34
CA LEU A 116 -9.81 2.26 6.87
C LEU A 116 -9.65 2.33 8.39
N MET A 117 -9.89 1.23 9.09
CA MET A 117 -9.75 1.09 10.54
C MET A 117 -8.95 -0.17 10.87
N PRO A 118 -7.60 -0.12 10.74
CA PRO A 118 -6.75 -1.24 11.10
C PRO A 118 -6.73 -1.46 12.61
N CYS A 119 -6.73 -2.72 13.04
CA CYS A 119 -6.59 -3.09 14.45
C CYS A 119 -5.10 -3.06 14.83
N LEU A 120 -4.67 -1.98 15.46
CA LEU A 120 -3.28 -1.76 15.89
C LEU A 120 -3.10 -2.06 17.36
N ASP A 121 -4.11 -1.81 18.18
CA ASP A 121 -4.07 -2.17 19.60
C ASP A 121 -4.30 -3.67 19.77
N ARG A 122 -3.25 -4.35 20.26
CA ARG A 122 -3.27 -5.80 20.50
C ARG A 122 -3.73 -6.18 21.90
N ILE A 123 -3.76 -5.21 22.80
CA ILE A 123 -4.17 -5.42 24.20
C ILE A 123 -5.68 -5.23 24.30
N GLU A 124 -6.20 -4.16 23.72
CA GLU A 124 -7.63 -3.83 23.72
C GLU A 124 -8.19 -3.64 22.29
N PRO A 125 -8.21 -4.70 21.47
CA PRO A 125 -8.59 -4.60 20.05
C PRO A 125 -10.08 -4.30 19.83
N PHE A 126 -10.88 -4.36 20.88
CA PHE A 126 -12.33 -4.21 20.81
C PHE A 126 -12.78 -2.92 20.12
N TRP A 127 -12.18 -1.80 20.47
CA TRP A 127 -12.60 -0.48 19.98
C TRP A 127 -12.41 -0.33 18.47
N GLU A 128 -11.22 -0.69 17.98
CA GLU A 128 -10.90 -0.65 16.56
C GLU A 128 -11.73 -1.66 15.76
N GLN A 129 -11.90 -2.87 16.26
CA GLN A 129 -12.72 -3.91 15.62
C GLN A 129 -14.21 -3.53 15.57
N ALA A 130 -14.74 -2.91 16.62
CA ALA A 130 -16.11 -2.43 16.65
C ALA A 130 -16.31 -1.27 15.66
N ALA A 131 -15.36 -0.32 15.59
CA ALA A 131 -15.38 0.77 14.61
C ALA A 131 -15.26 0.23 13.18
N ALA A 132 -14.38 -0.75 12.91
CA ALA A 132 -14.29 -1.41 11.60
C ALA A 132 -15.60 -2.11 11.22
N SER A 133 -16.29 -2.74 12.18
CA SER A 133 -17.60 -3.38 11.96
C SER A 133 -18.68 -2.34 11.60
N TYR A 134 -18.66 -1.19 12.25
CA TYR A 134 -19.54 -0.07 11.91
C TYR A 134 -19.24 0.49 10.52
N ILE A 135 -17.97 0.69 10.18
CA ILE A 135 -17.55 1.13 8.84
C ILE A 135 -17.99 0.11 7.77
N ALA A 136 -17.84 -1.19 8.05
CA ALA A 136 -18.32 -2.24 7.16
C ALA A 136 -19.82 -2.20 6.94
N PHE A 137 -20.60 -1.88 7.98
CA PHE A 137 -22.04 -1.64 7.85
C PHE A 137 -22.31 -0.47 6.90
N LEU A 138 -21.68 0.69 7.11
CA LEU A 138 -21.88 1.86 6.27
C LEU A 138 -21.48 1.63 4.81
N ILE A 139 -20.35 0.94 4.54
CA ILE A 139 -19.95 0.58 3.18
C ILE A 139 -21.01 -0.32 2.53
N SER A 140 -21.47 -1.34 3.26
CA SER A 140 -22.50 -2.26 2.75
C SER A 140 -23.80 -1.53 2.44
N TYR A 141 -24.24 -0.67 3.35
CA TYR A 141 -25.43 0.15 3.17
C TYR A 141 -25.29 1.10 1.97
N CYS A 142 -24.13 1.75 1.82
CA CYS A 142 -23.84 2.59 0.66
C CYS A 142 -24.05 1.82 -0.64
N LEU A 143 -23.49 0.62 -0.74
CA LEU A 143 -23.52 -0.22 -1.95
C LEU A 143 -24.88 -0.86 -2.24
N GLU A 144 -25.69 -1.14 -1.21
CA GLU A 144 -26.96 -1.87 -1.36
C GLU A 144 -28.17 -0.96 -1.35
N ALA A 145 -28.10 0.23 -0.71
CA ALA A 145 -29.23 1.12 -0.52
C ALA A 145 -29.18 2.40 -1.37
N LEU A 146 -27.98 2.87 -1.77
CA LEU A 146 -27.84 4.12 -2.51
C LEU A 146 -27.70 3.89 -4.01
N VAL A 147 -27.84 4.97 -4.77
CA VAL A 147 -27.60 4.98 -6.22
C VAL A 147 -26.10 4.90 -6.54
N PRO A 148 -25.69 4.34 -7.70
CA PRO A 148 -24.29 4.13 -8.04
C PRO A 148 -23.41 5.39 -7.97
N GLU A 149 -23.95 6.57 -8.24
CA GLU A 149 -23.26 7.86 -8.21
C GLU A 149 -22.78 8.24 -6.78
N GLU A 150 -23.39 7.63 -5.76
CA GLU A 150 -23.02 7.81 -4.37
C GLU A 150 -22.08 6.70 -3.84
N HIS A 151 -21.75 5.69 -4.65
CA HIS A 151 -20.82 4.62 -4.29
C HIS A 151 -19.37 5.13 -4.31
N ASN A 152 -19.05 6.03 -3.40
CA ASN A 152 -17.72 6.61 -3.25
C ASN A 152 -17.48 7.08 -1.80
N MET A 153 -16.24 7.47 -1.50
CA MET A 153 -15.88 7.90 -0.14
C MET A 153 -16.65 9.13 0.34
N VAL A 154 -17.04 10.01 -0.57
CA VAL A 154 -17.85 11.21 -0.20
C VAL A 154 -19.27 10.80 0.20
N GLY A 155 -19.88 9.86 -0.52
CA GLY A 155 -21.18 9.26 -0.16
C GLY A 155 -21.09 8.56 1.19
N LEU A 156 -20.03 7.80 1.43
CA LEU A 156 -19.79 7.12 2.71
C LEU A 156 -19.69 8.11 3.89
N CYS A 157 -18.93 9.20 3.74
CA CYS A 157 -18.83 10.24 4.77
C CYS A 157 -20.19 10.91 5.05
N LYS A 158 -20.98 11.16 4.01
CA LYS A 158 -22.35 11.70 4.20
C LYS A 158 -23.25 10.72 4.96
N LEU A 159 -23.15 9.42 4.69
CA LEU A 159 -23.89 8.40 5.44
C LEU A 159 -23.49 8.41 6.92
N HIS A 160 -22.18 8.45 7.20
CA HIS A 160 -21.68 8.55 8.56
C HIS A 160 -22.23 9.79 9.27
N GLN A 161 -22.10 10.97 8.65
CA GLN A 161 -22.63 12.22 9.19
C GLN A 161 -24.15 12.20 9.39
N THR A 162 -24.89 11.45 8.57
CA THR A 162 -26.34 11.27 8.72
C THR A 162 -26.64 10.36 9.89
N PHE A 163 -25.94 9.25 10.01
CA PHE A 163 -26.15 8.25 11.05
C PHE A 163 -25.94 8.80 12.46
N ILE A 164 -24.91 9.63 12.65
CA ILE A 164 -24.55 10.19 13.98
C ILE A 164 -25.41 11.37 14.43
N LYS A 165 -26.27 11.91 13.56
CA LYS A 165 -27.23 12.95 13.97
C LYS A 165 -28.32 12.39 14.89
N PRO A 166 -28.85 13.17 15.82
CA PRO A 166 -29.99 12.74 16.64
C PRO A 166 -31.13 12.20 15.78
N GLY A 167 -31.52 10.96 15.98
CA GLY A 167 -32.53 10.26 15.19
C GLY A 167 -32.14 9.87 13.78
N GLY A 168 -30.87 10.10 13.40
CA GLY A 168 -30.37 9.78 12.06
C GLY A 168 -30.37 8.26 11.78
N GLU A 169 -30.17 7.44 12.79
CA GLU A 169 -30.20 5.97 12.68
C GLU A 169 -31.55 5.39 12.27
N LEU A 170 -32.64 6.10 12.49
CA LEU A 170 -34.01 5.60 12.22
C LEU A 170 -34.21 5.21 10.75
N SER A 171 -33.74 6.03 9.82
CA SER A 171 -33.87 5.73 8.39
C SER A 171 -33.08 4.49 7.97
N PHE A 172 -31.93 4.23 8.61
CA PHE A 172 -31.14 3.02 8.38
C PHE A 172 -31.85 1.78 8.96
N MET A 173 -32.44 1.89 10.15
CA MET A 173 -33.20 0.82 10.78
C MET A 173 -34.39 0.40 9.92
N GLU A 174 -35.20 1.38 9.44
CA GLU A 174 -36.33 1.10 8.54
C GLU A 174 -35.88 0.35 7.25
N TRP A 175 -34.74 0.71 6.70
CA TRP A 175 -34.23 0.02 5.53
C TRP A 175 -33.74 -1.40 5.86
N VAL A 176 -33.05 -1.58 7.00
CA VAL A 176 -32.60 -2.89 7.51
C VAL A 176 -33.79 -3.84 7.73
N GLU A 177 -34.86 -3.36 8.32
CA GLU A 177 -36.08 -4.15 8.55
C GLU A 177 -36.75 -4.62 7.22
N ARG A 178 -36.69 -3.77 6.18
CA ARG A 178 -37.21 -4.12 4.85
C ARG A 178 -36.30 -5.05 4.06
N ASN A 179 -35.03 -5.15 4.44
CA ASN A 179 -34.01 -5.92 3.71
C ASN A 179 -33.22 -6.87 4.64
N PRO A 180 -33.88 -7.81 5.36
CA PRO A 180 -33.25 -8.59 6.43
C PRO A 180 -32.12 -9.51 5.95
N ASP A 181 -32.14 -9.94 4.69
CA ASP A 181 -31.15 -10.86 4.10
C ASP A 181 -29.92 -10.14 3.53
N SER A 182 -29.93 -8.80 3.52
CA SER A 182 -28.82 -7.99 2.99
C SER A 182 -27.56 -8.12 3.87
N PHE A 183 -26.39 -7.85 3.27
CA PHE A 183 -25.15 -7.85 4.04
C PHE A 183 -25.09 -6.68 5.02
N ALA A 184 -25.63 -5.53 4.63
CA ALA A 184 -25.77 -4.37 5.52
C ALA A 184 -26.59 -4.70 6.75
N SER A 185 -27.73 -5.39 6.60
CA SER A 185 -28.58 -5.79 7.73
C SER A 185 -27.86 -6.75 8.68
N LYS A 186 -27.15 -7.74 8.13
CA LYS A 186 -26.31 -8.65 8.93
C LYS A 186 -25.21 -7.91 9.70
N LYS A 187 -24.67 -6.83 9.14
CA LYS A 187 -23.66 -6.00 9.81
C LYS A 187 -24.30 -5.10 10.86
N TYR A 188 -25.44 -4.51 10.57
CA TYR A 188 -26.17 -3.68 11.53
C TYR A 188 -26.52 -4.47 12.79
N HIS A 189 -27.09 -5.66 12.67
CA HIS A 189 -27.47 -6.48 13.84
C HIS A 189 -26.27 -6.85 14.74
N LYS A 190 -25.05 -6.89 14.21
CA LYS A 190 -23.84 -7.11 15.02
C LYS A 190 -23.48 -5.91 15.89
N ILE A 191 -23.79 -4.71 15.45
CA ILE A 191 -23.48 -3.47 16.17
C ILE A 191 -24.69 -2.93 16.96
N GLU A 192 -25.90 -3.37 16.67
CA GLU A 192 -27.15 -2.87 17.28
C GLU A 192 -27.14 -2.89 18.80
N SER A 193 -26.62 -3.95 19.42
CA SER A 193 -26.51 -4.02 20.87
C SER A 193 -25.55 -2.99 21.45
N ILE A 194 -24.50 -2.65 20.66
CA ILE A 194 -23.47 -1.70 21.07
C ILE A 194 -23.99 -0.27 20.93
N THR A 195 -24.80 0.02 19.91
CA THR A 195 -25.37 1.36 19.71
C THR A 195 -26.29 1.79 20.87
N LYS A 196 -26.88 0.80 21.60
CA LYS A 196 -27.72 1.03 22.77
C LYS A 196 -26.94 1.35 24.07
N ALA A 197 -25.60 1.23 24.04
CA ALA A 197 -24.70 1.51 25.16
C ALA A 197 -24.01 2.87 24.94
N ASP A 198 -24.67 3.97 25.28
CA ASP A 198 -24.27 5.35 24.93
C ASP A 198 -22.76 5.66 25.08
N ARG A 199 -22.17 5.31 26.23
CA ARG A 199 -20.74 5.58 26.47
C ARG A 199 -19.82 4.76 25.57
N THR A 200 -20.11 3.48 25.41
CA THR A 200 -19.35 2.57 24.54
C THR A 200 -19.47 3.02 23.09
N TRP A 201 -20.71 3.35 22.68
CA TRP A 201 -20.97 3.81 21.33
C TRP A 201 -20.25 5.13 21.00
N SER A 202 -20.26 6.10 21.90
CA SER A 202 -19.53 7.37 21.72
C SER A 202 -18.03 7.16 21.53
N CYS A 203 -17.42 6.21 22.24
CA CYS A 203 -16.01 5.88 22.03
C CYS A 203 -15.77 5.24 20.64
N ILE A 204 -16.63 4.32 20.21
CA ILE A 204 -16.52 3.69 18.88
C ILE A 204 -16.69 4.72 17.77
N LEU A 205 -17.61 5.66 17.91
CA LEU A 205 -17.80 6.76 16.96
C LEU A 205 -16.55 7.64 16.86
N GLU A 206 -15.83 7.87 17.95
CA GLU A 206 -14.60 8.65 17.93
C GLU A 206 -13.50 7.96 17.08
N PHE A 207 -13.39 6.63 17.16
CA PHE A 207 -12.51 5.88 16.28
C PHE A 207 -12.96 5.98 14.81
N ALA A 208 -14.26 5.88 14.56
CA ALA A 208 -14.81 6.01 13.21
C ALA A 208 -14.62 7.44 12.64
N ASN A 209 -14.84 8.48 13.44
CA ASN A 209 -14.59 9.88 13.06
C ASN A 209 -13.14 10.05 12.56
N ARG A 210 -12.16 9.56 13.33
CA ARG A 210 -10.74 9.60 12.91
C ARG A 210 -10.47 8.84 11.62
N ALA A 211 -11.23 7.76 11.35
CA ALA A 211 -11.10 7.03 10.11
C ALA A 211 -11.63 7.81 8.91
N PHE A 212 -12.68 8.59 9.10
CA PHE A 212 -13.33 9.36 8.04
C PHE A 212 -12.71 10.74 7.82
N GLU A 213 -12.05 11.32 8.81
CA GLU A 213 -11.48 12.67 8.77
C GLU A 213 -10.69 12.99 7.48
N PRO A 214 -9.77 12.12 6.98
CA PRO A 214 -9.01 12.42 5.75
C PRO A 214 -9.89 12.52 4.50
N PHE A 215 -11.10 11.93 4.52
CA PHE A 215 -12.00 11.93 3.37
C PHE A 215 -13.02 13.08 3.39
N GLU A 216 -13.08 13.84 4.49
CA GLU A 216 -13.99 15.00 4.63
C GLU A 216 -13.41 16.29 4.04
N PHE A 217 -12.11 16.31 3.74
CA PHE A 217 -11.47 17.46 3.12
C PHE A 217 -12.00 17.68 1.70
N LYS A 218 -12.44 18.90 1.41
CA LYS A 218 -13.04 19.25 0.11
C LYS A 218 -12.09 19.03 -1.06
N GLU A 219 -10.81 19.23 -0.82
CA GLU A 219 -9.76 19.10 -1.82
C GLU A 219 -9.67 17.67 -2.35
N VAL A 220 -9.76 16.66 -1.49
CA VAL A 220 -9.68 15.24 -1.91
C VAL A 220 -10.98 14.73 -2.53
N HIS A 221 -12.10 15.45 -2.37
CA HIS A 221 -13.35 15.06 -3.05
C HIS A 221 -13.20 15.03 -4.57
N HIS A 222 -12.28 15.84 -5.13
CA HIS A 222 -11.98 15.80 -6.56
C HIS A 222 -11.47 14.43 -6.99
N ILE A 223 -10.62 13.81 -6.19
CA ILE A 223 -10.08 12.46 -6.47
C ILE A 223 -11.20 11.42 -6.50
N PHE A 224 -12.10 11.44 -5.50
CA PHE A 224 -13.12 10.40 -5.33
C PHE A 224 -14.34 10.54 -6.25
N LYS A 225 -14.54 11.71 -6.85
CA LYS A 225 -15.64 12.02 -7.78
C LYS A 225 -15.19 12.21 -9.23
N ASN A 226 -13.90 12.07 -9.50
CA ASN A 226 -13.39 12.22 -10.85
C ASN A 226 -13.87 11.04 -11.72
N GLU A 227 -14.53 11.35 -12.84
CA GLU A 227 -15.00 10.35 -13.80
C GLU A 227 -13.85 9.56 -14.45
N ASN A 228 -12.65 10.14 -14.50
CA ASN A 228 -11.44 9.49 -15.01
C ASN A 228 -10.69 8.76 -13.90
N CYS A 229 -11.34 7.79 -13.24
CA CYS A 229 -10.70 6.97 -12.24
C CYS A 229 -9.61 6.07 -12.84
N PHE A 230 -8.51 5.97 -12.12
CA PHE A 230 -7.41 5.07 -12.45
C PHE A 230 -7.84 3.61 -12.26
N ASP A 231 -7.80 2.82 -13.35
CA ASP A 231 -7.99 1.36 -13.26
C ASP A 231 -6.70 0.68 -12.80
N ILE A 232 -6.67 0.21 -11.55
CA ILE A 232 -5.54 -0.52 -10.97
C ILE A 232 -5.17 -1.76 -11.83
N CYS A 233 -6.17 -2.44 -12.39
CA CYS A 233 -5.93 -3.61 -13.24
C CYS A 233 -5.20 -3.27 -14.54
N SER A 234 -5.19 -2.00 -14.96
CA SER A 234 -4.43 -1.55 -16.14
C SER A 234 -2.93 -1.82 -16.00
N LEU A 235 -2.37 -1.76 -14.77
CA LEU A 235 -0.97 -2.07 -14.47
C LEU A 235 -0.56 -3.48 -14.94
N GLY A 236 -1.44 -4.47 -14.80
CA GLY A 236 -1.15 -5.84 -15.22
C GLY A 236 -1.47 -6.15 -16.70
N LYS A 237 -2.13 -5.22 -17.41
CA LYS A 237 -2.61 -5.40 -18.78
C LYS A 237 -1.79 -4.65 -19.81
N LYS A 238 -1.31 -3.44 -19.49
CA LYS A 238 -0.53 -2.54 -20.34
C LYS A 238 0.59 -1.87 -19.56
N LYS A 239 1.61 -1.39 -20.25
CA LYS A 239 2.73 -0.68 -19.61
C LYS A 239 2.24 0.62 -19.00
N THR A 240 2.19 0.66 -17.68
CA THR A 240 1.64 1.78 -16.92
C THR A 240 2.56 2.12 -15.76
N VAL A 241 2.74 3.40 -15.50
CA VAL A 241 3.41 3.90 -14.29
C VAL A 241 2.45 4.82 -13.53
N LEU A 242 2.25 4.54 -12.27
CA LEU A 242 1.54 5.41 -11.35
C LEU A 242 2.51 5.98 -10.32
N PHE A 243 2.58 7.30 -10.23
CA PHE A 243 3.22 8.00 -9.14
C PHE A 243 2.18 8.31 -8.07
N LEU A 244 2.39 7.79 -6.86
CA LEU A 244 1.54 8.05 -5.70
C LEU A 244 2.21 9.14 -4.87
N ASN A 245 1.71 10.38 -4.98
CA ASN A 245 2.24 11.52 -4.28
C ASN A 245 1.56 11.68 -2.91
N ILE A 246 2.35 11.53 -1.84
CA ILE A 246 1.94 11.72 -0.45
C ILE A 246 2.93 12.67 0.22
N SER A 247 2.48 13.46 1.20
CA SER A 247 3.37 14.38 1.93
C SER A 247 4.34 13.63 2.84
N ASP A 248 5.59 14.09 2.92
CA ASP A 248 6.57 13.61 3.91
C ASP A 248 6.45 14.35 5.27
N THR A 249 5.72 15.44 5.30
CA THR A 249 5.54 16.30 6.49
C THR A 249 4.13 16.23 7.08
N ASP A 250 3.13 15.86 6.27
CA ASP A 250 1.73 15.74 6.67
C ASP A 250 1.23 14.31 6.44
N ARG A 251 0.90 13.62 7.53
CA ARG A 251 0.49 12.22 7.57
C ARG A 251 -1.02 12.00 7.39
N THR A 252 -1.77 13.05 7.20
CA THR A 252 -3.24 13.00 7.11
C THR A 252 -3.72 12.00 6.05
N PHE A 253 -3.01 11.91 4.93
CA PHE A 253 -3.41 11.07 3.80
C PHE A 253 -2.68 9.72 3.70
N ASP A 254 -1.84 9.36 4.66
CA ASP A 254 -1.14 8.05 4.67
C ASP A 254 -2.13 6.87 4.59
N ARG A 255 -3.29 7.01 5.24
CA ARG A 255 -4.35 5.99 5.22
C ARG A 255 -4.92 5.78 3.83
N LEU A 256 -5.07 6.86 3.04
CA LEU A 256 -5.52 6.77 1.64
C LEU A 256 -4.52 6.03 0.76
N ALA A 257 -3.23 6.32 0.94
CA ALA A 257 -2.16 5.61 0.24
C ALA A 257 -2.20 4.10 0.55
N ASN A 258 -2.49 3.72 1.81
CA ASN A 258 -2.59 2.32 2.18
C ASN A 258 -3.83 1.63 1.65
N VAL A 259 -4.97 2.32 1.57
CA VAL A 259 -6.15 1.80 0.87
C VAL A 259 -5.78 1.47 -0.58
N PHE A 260 -5.09 2.40 -1.26
CA PHE A 260 -4.62 2.17 -2.62
C PHE A 260 -3.67 0.97 -2.72
N HIS A 261 -2.63 0.89 -1.88
CA HIS A 261 -1.66 -0.22 -1.90
C HIS A 261 -2.32 -1.57 -1.59
N THR A 262 -3.22 -1.61 -0.61
CA THR A 262 -3.98 -2.82 -0.26
C THR A 262 -4.79 -3.30 -1.44
N GLN A 263 -5.55 -2.40 -2.07
CA GLN A 263 -6.37 -2.73 -3.24
C GLN A 263 -5.52 -3.08 -4.46
N ALA A 264 -4.40 -2.39 -4.67
CA ALA A 264 -3.48 -2.70 -5.77
C ALA A 264 -2.97 -4.15 -5.67
N LEU A 265 -2.49 -4.56 -4.49
CA LEU A 265 -2.05 -5.93 -4.26
C LEU A 265 -3.19 -6.93 -4.45
N GLN A 266 -4.37 -6.67 -3.89
CA GLN A 266 -5.52 -7.57 -3.97
C GLN A 266 -6.04 -7.73 -5.41
N LEU A 267 -6.23 -6.62 -6.13
CA LEU A 267 -6.80 -6.62 -7.48
C LEU A 267 -5.82 -7.20 -8.50
N LEU A 268 -4.52 -6.90 -8.38
CA LEU A 268 -3.49 -7.48 -9.23
C LEU A 268 -3.35 -9.00 -9.01
N CYS A 269 -3.42 -9.48 -7.76
CA CYS A 269 -3.46 -10.91 -7.48
C CYS A 269 -4.69 -11.56 -8.14
N SER A 270 -5.88 -10.96 -7.98
CA SER A 270 -7.11 -11.47 -8.58
C SER A 270 -7.06 -11.46 -10.11
N LEU A 271 -6.46 -10.43 -10.72
CA LEU A 271 -6.25 -10.35 -12.15
C LEU A 271 -5.30 -11.46 -12.64
N ALA A 272 -4.20 -11.71 -11.93
CA ALA A 272 -3.28 -12.79 -12.24
C ALA A 272 -3.98 -14.15 -12.18
N ASP A 273 -4.73 -14.39 -11.10
CA ASP A 273 -5.48 -15.65 -10.89
C ASP A 273 -6.56 -15.89 -11.96
N SER A 274 -7.05 -14.85 -12.63
CA SER A 274 -7.99 -14.95 -13.74
C SER A 274 -7.35 -15.34 -15.08
N ASN A 275 -6.02 -15.23 -15.20
CA ASN A 275 -5.28 -15.66 -16.39
C ASN A 275 -5.00 -17.17 -16.35
N ALA A 276 -4.93 -17.82 -17.50
CA ALA A 276 -4.76 -19.26 -17.61
C ALA A 276 -3.47 -19.80 -16.96
N ASP A 277 -2.40 -19.00 -16.91
CA ASP A 277 -1.11 -19.33 -16.30
C ASP A 277 -0.94 -18.80 -14.87
N GLY A 278 -1.97 -18.15 -14.30
CA GLY A 278 -1.93 -17.57 -12.97
C GLY A 278 -1.01 -16.35 -12.85
N ARG A 279 -0.64 -15.69 -13.96
CA ARG A 279 0.34 -14.61 -14.00
C ARG A 279 -0.20 -13.35 -14.66
N LEU A 280 0.31 -12.19 -14.28
CA LEU A 280 0.06 -10.94 -15.00
C LEU A 280 0.76 -10.97 -16.36
N LYS A 281 0.12 -10.38 -17.37
CA LYS A 281 0.72 -10.20 -18.72
C LYS A 281 1.88 -9.24 -18.70
N ILE A 282 1.77 -8.17 -17.89
CA ILE A 282 2.83 -7.20 -17.63
C ILE A 282 3.20 -7.33 -16.16
N PRO A 283 4.47 -7.67 -15.83
CA PRO A 283 4.92 -7.69 -14.43
C PRO A 283 4.77 -6.32 -13.78
N VAL A 284 4.40 -6.30 -12.49
CA VAL A 284 4.18 -5.06 -11.74
C VAL A 284 5.14 -5.00 -10.55
N ARG A 285 5.83 -3.86 -10.42
CA ARG A 285 6.64 -3.54 -9.24
C ARG A 285 6.00 -2.39 -8.45
N ILE A 286 5.85 -2.57 -7.14
CA ILE A 286 5.36 -1.53 -6.24
C ILE A 286 6.54 -1.07 -5.37
N ILE A 287 6.96 0.18 -5.53
CA ILE A 287 8.02 0.81 -4.74
C ILE A 287 7.36 1.56 -3.59
N LEU A 288 7.58 1.07 -2.38
CA LEU A 288 7.05 1.59 -1.14
C LEU A 288 8.14 2.42 -0.45
N ASP A 289 8.33 3.68 -0.87
CA ASP A 289 9.32 4.57 -0.24
C ASP A 289 8.78 5.08 1.10
N ASP A 290 9.67 5.16 2.09
CA ASP A 290 9.36 5.46 3.50
C ASP A 290 8.20 4.60 4.08
N PHE A 291 8.17 3.31 3.71
CA PHE A 291 7.09 2.38 4.03
C PHE A 291 6.72 2.31 5.51
N ALA A 292 7.72 2.32 6.41
CA ALA A 292 7.47 2.24 7.85
C ALA A 292 7.00 3.57 8.47
N SER A 293 6.91 4.62 7.68
CA SER A 293 6.33 5.88 8.10
C SER A 293 4.83 5.99 7.78
N SER A 294 4.33 5.10 6.93
CA SER A 294 2.92 5.01 6.54
C SER A 294 2.11 4.13 7.50
N ALA A 295 0.79 4.10 7.37
CA ALA A 295 -0.05 3.20 8.14
C ALA A 295 0.09 1.74 7.64
N VAL A 296 -0.36 0.75 8.43
CA VAL A 296 -0.24 -0.68 8.14
C VAL A 296 -1.04 -1.09 6.91
N ILE A 297 -0.43 -1.84 6.00
CA ILE A 297 -1.16 -2.63 4.98
C ILE A 297 -1.61 -3.93 5.66
N PRO A 298 -2.92 -4.18 5.80
CA PRO A 298 -3.42 -5.40 6.44
C PRO A 298 -2.93 -6.66 5.75
N ASP A 299 -2.58 -7.70 6.54
CA ASP A 299 -2.12 -9.01 6.04
C ASP A 299 -0.95 -8.94 5.04
N PHE A 300 -0.09 -7.92 5.14
CA PHE A 300 1.01 -7.72 4.19
C PHE A 300 2.03 -8.86 4.21
N ASP A 301 2.29 -9.46 5.37
CA ASP A 301 3.14 -10.64 5.53
C ASP A 301 2.62 -11.85 4.74
N LYS A 302 1.32 -12.06 4.73
CA LYS A 302 0.67 -13.11 3.94
C LYS A 302 0.72 -12.77 2.45
N THR A 303 0.41 -11.52 2.11
CA THR A 303 0.36 -11.06 0.72
C THR A 303 1.74 -11.14 0.06
N ILE A 304 2.81 -10.65 0.72
CA ILE A 304 4.16 -10.68 0.16
C ILE A 304 4.67 -12.10 -0.12
N SER A 305 4.16 -13.10 0.61
CA SER A 305 4.55 -14.49 0.43
C SER A 305 3.99 -15.16 -0.85
N ILE A 306 2.91 -14.61 -1.41
CA ILE A 306 2.19 -15.22 -2.54
C ILE A 306 2.32 -14.46 -3.86
N ILE A 307 2.80 -13.21 -3.85
CA ILE A 307 2.83 -12.35 -5.05
C ILE A 307 3.86 -12.77 -6.10
N ARG A 308 4.93 -13.49 -5.70
CA ARG A 308 5.99 -13.95 -6.61
C ARG A 308 5.45 -14.70 -7.82
N SER A 309 4.57 -15.68 -7.60
CA SER A 309 4.03 -16.53 -8.68
C SER A 309 3.16 -15.75 -9.67
N ARG A 310 2.70 -14.56 -9.29
CA ARG A 310 1.78 -13.70 -10.05
C ARG A 310 2.44 -12.60 -10.83
N GLU A 311 3.79 -12.54 -10.87
CA GLU A 311 4.60 -11.47 -11.48
C GLU A 311 4.36 -10.10 -10.82
N ILE A 312 4.09 -10.10 -9.52
CA ILE A 312 4.02 -8.91 -8.68
C ILE A 312 5.24 -8.91 -7.77
N SER A 313 5.86 -7.76 -7.57
CA SER A 313 6.99 -7.59 -6.66
C SER A 313 6.90 -6.27 -5.92
N VAL A 314 7.50 -6.22 -4.74
CA VAL A 314 7.58 -5.02 -3.91
C VAL A 314 9.03 -4.63 -3.66
N SER A 315 9.29 -3.33 -3.60
CA SER A 315 10.54 -2.76 -3.11
C SER A 315 10.22 -1.97 -1.85
N ILE A 316 10.56 -2.54 -0.69
CA ILE A 316 10.29 -1.95 0.62
C ILE A 316 11.49 -1.09 1.00
N ILE A 317 11.29 0.20 1.21
CA ILE A 317 12.35 1.14 1.53
C ILE A 317 12.15 1.67 2.95
N LEU A 318 13.16 1.43 3.81
CA LEU A 318 13.13 1.72 5.25
C LEU A 318 14.34 2.56 5.65
N GLN A 319 14.25 3.19 6.81
CA GLN A 319 15.42 3.80 7.45
C GLN A 319 16.14 2.80 8.37
N SER A 320 15.41 1.88 9.02
CA SER A 320 15.93 0.81 9.87
C SER A 320 14.93 -0.35 9.98
N LEU A 321 15.39 -1.52 10.39
CA LEU A 321 14.51 -2.67 10.69
C LEU A 321 13.62 -2.40 11.91
N THR A 322 14.10 -1.65 12.88
CA THR A 322 13.33 -1.25 14.07
C THR A 322 12.04 -0.50 13.69
N GLN A 323 12.06 0.31 12.63
CA GLN A 323 10.84 0.96 12.14
C GLN A 323 9.80 -0.05 11.66
N LEU A 324 10.23 -1.09 10.92
CA LEU A 324 9.32 -2.13 10.45
C LEU A 324 8.73 -2.93 11.60
N GLU A 325 9.54 -3.25 12.61
CA GLU A 325 9.12 -3.98 13.80
C GLU A 325 8.16 -3.17 14.69
N THR A 326 8.32 -1.86 14.71
CA THR A 326 7.37 -0.96 15.39
C THR A 326 6.01 -0.97 14.69
N LEU A 327 6.01 -0.97 13.36
CA LEU A 327 4.78 -0.93 12.57
C LEU A 327 4.02 -2.28 12.58
N TYR A 328 4.74 -3.40 12.37
CA TYR A 328 4.12 -4.73 12.19
C TYR A 328 4.30 -5.68 13.36
N ALA A 329 5.02 -5.33 14.40
CA ALA A 329 5.58 -6.20 15.43
C ALA A 329 6.59 -7.25 14.91
N PRO A 330 7.53 -7.70 15.78
CA PRO A 330 8.68 -8.47 15.37
C PRO A 330 8.38 -9.76 14.58
N PRO A 331 7.40 -10.61 14.94
CA PRO A 331 7.14 -11.84 14.17
C PRO A 331 6.64 -11.58 12.75
N VAL A 332 5.78 -10.56 12.57
CA VAL A 332 5.23 -10.17 11.26
C VAL A 332 6.32 -9.48 10.43
N ALA A 333 7.08 -8.57 11.04
CA ALA A 333 8.23 -7.92 10.40
C ALA A 333 9.26 -8.95 9.90
N THR A 334 9.58 -9.96 10.71
CA THR A 334 10.47 -11.06 10.34
C THR A 334 9.94 -11.81 9.10
N THR A 335 8.63 -12.08 9.04
CA THR A 335 8.01 -12.72 7.87
C THR A 335 8.16 -11.85 6.63
N ILE A 336 7.94 -10.54 6.73
CA ILE A 336 8.12 -9.59 5.62
C ILE A 336 9.57 -9.59 5.13
N ILE A 337 10.54 -9.49 6.05
CA ILE A 337 11.98 -9.49 5.74
C ILE A 337 12.37 -10.79 5.02
N ASN A 338 11.92 -11.94 5.51
CA ASN A 338 12.23 -13.25 4.95
C ASN A 338 11.62 -13.48 3.56
N ASN A 339 10.62 -12.68 3.18
CA ASN A 339 10.05 -12.67 1.83
C ASN A 339 10.71 -11.65 0.89
N CYS A 340 11.86 -11.07 1.28
CA CYS A 340 12.70 -10.22 0.44
C CYS A 340 14.03 -10.95 0.17
N ASP A 341 14.14 -11.60 -1.00
CA ASP A 341 15.38 -12.33 -1.35
C ASP A 341 16.59 -11.43 -1.59
N HIS A 342 16.37 -10.12 -1.73
CA HIS A 342 17.44 -9.16 -1.90
C HIS A 342 17.34 -8.05 -0.86
N ILE A 343 18.37 -7.89 -0.06
CA ILE A 343 18.47 -6.82 0.93
C ILE A 343 19.65 -5.93 0.54
N LEU A 344 19.38 -4.64 0.32
CA LEU A 344 20.37 -3.61 0.07
C LEU A 344 20.48 -2.69 1.28
N TYR A 345 21.55 -2.82 2.04
CA TYR A 345 21.84 -1.95 3.18
C TYR A 345 22.76 -0.81 2.76
N LEU A 346 22.28 0.42 2.86
CA LEU A 346 22.97 1.65 2.46
C LEU A 346 23.59 2.41 3.65
N GLY A 347 23.49 1.85 4.85
CA GLY A 347 24.00 2.47 6.08
C GLY A 347 22.93 3.17 6.90
N CYS A 348 22.88 2.87 8.18
CA CYS A 348 22.08 3.56 9.21
C CYS A 348 22.82 3.52 10.55
N GLN A 349 22.29 4.22 11.56
CA GLN A 349 22.87 4.27 12.92
C GLN A 349 22.18 3.32 13.91
N ASP A 350 21.21 2.53 13.43
CA ASP A 350 20.47 1.60 14.25
C ASP A 350 21.29 0.33 14.53
N ILE A 351 21.61 0.08 15.80
CA ILE A 351 22.45 -1.06 16.23
C ILE A 351 21.76 -2.41 15.97
N HIS A 352 20.43 -2.47 16.06
CA HIS A 352 19.68 -3.69 15.80
C HIS A 352 19.79 -4.06 14.31
N THR A 353 19.59 -3.11 13.42
CA THR A 353 19.81 -3.29 11.97
C THR A 353 21.26 -3.67 11.66
N ALA A 354 22.23 -2.98 12.28
CA ALA A 354 23.65 -3.29 12.08
C ALA A 354 24.02 -4.70 12.56
N SER A 355 23.42 -5.18 13.65
CA SER A 355 23.60 -6.54 14.14
C SER A 355 23.07 -7.58 13.17
N TYR A 356 21.86 -7.38 12.64
CA TYR A 356 21.25 -8.25 11.61
C TYR A 356 22.14 -8.33 10.36
N ILE A 357 22.55 -7.18 9.83
CA ILE A 357 23.40 -7.11 8.63
C ILE A 357 24.79 -7.71 8.90
N GLY A 358 25.36 -7.46 10.10
CA GLY A 358 26.65 -7.98 10.53
C GLY A 358 26.67 -9.51 10.57
N GLN A 359 25.65 -10.13 11.14
CA GLN A 359 25.50 -11.59 11.15
C GLN A 359 25.48 -12.17 9.73
N ARG A 360 24.73 -11.54 8.80
CA ARG A 360 24.64 -11.98 7.40
C ARG A 360 25.92 -11.71 6.59
N LEU A 361 26.78 -10.80 7.05
CA LEU A 361 28.05 -10.44 6.44
C LEU A 361 29.26 -11.14 7.10
N GLY A 362 29.06 -11.80 8.24
CA GLY A 362 30.14 -12.37 9.04
C GLY A 362 31.04 -11.29 9.69
N LYS A 363 30.47 -10.14 10.06
CA LYS A 363 31.18 -9.00 10.66
C LYS A 363 30.51 -8.53 11.96
N LEU A 364 31.28 -7.86 12.80
CA LEU A 364 30.74 -7.22 14.02
C LEU A 364 29.86 -6.01 13.65
N PRO A 365 28.81 -5.72 14.43
CA PRO A 365 27.92 -4.58 14.21
C PRO A 365 28.64 -3.23 14.08
N GLU A 366 29.68 -3.01 14.87
CA GLU A 366 30.49 -1.79 14.87
C GLU A 366 31.18 -1.57 13.52
N SER A 367 31.63 -2.66 12.88
CA SER A 367 32.22 -2.61 11.52
C SER A 367 31.19 -2.24 10.47
N VAL A 368 29.92 -2.64 10.67
CA VAL A 368 28.81 -2.28 9.76
C VAL A 368 28.40 -0.81 9.95
N LEU A 369 28.36 -0.33 11.20
CA LEU A 369 28.07 1.08 11.50
C LEU A 369 29.19 2.02 11.00
N ALA A 370 30.44 1.58 11.01
CA ALA A 370 31.60 2.34 10.53
C ALA A 370 31.84 2.22 9.02
N MET A 371 30.95 1.59 8.26
CA MET A 371 31.13 1.39 6.83
C MET A 371 31.16 2.72 6.06
N PRO A 372 32.11 2.92 5.12
CA PRO A 372 32.20 4.10 4.28
C PRO A 372 30.88 4.42 3.55
N ARG A 373 30.59 5.71 3.36
CA ARG A 373 29.32 6.18 2.80
C ARG A 373 29.07 5.79 1.35
N ASP A 374 30.12 5.51 0.57
CA ASP A 374 30.06 5.07 -0.82
C ASP A 374 29.83 3.56 -0.97
N LEU A 375 29.92 2.82 0.16
CA LEU A 375 29.72 1.37 0.17
C LEU A 375 28.32 1.01 0.67
N ALA A 376 27.86 -0.16 0.23
CA ALA A 376 26.62 -0.80 0.63
C ALA A 376 26.86 -2.29 0.92
N VAL A 377 25.92 -2.95 1.56
CA VAL A 377 25.90 -4.42 1.67
C VAL A 377 24.74 -4.95 0.85
N LEU A 378 25.04 -5.88 -0.03
CA LEU A 378 24.04 -6.65 -0.76
C LEU A 378 23.97 -8.06 -0.17
N ILE A 379 22.79 -8.47 0.26
CA ILE A 379 22.49 -9.83 0.70
C ILE A 379 21.50 -10.43 -0.30
N THR A 380 21.82 -11.60 -0.82
CA THR A 380 20.93 -12.39 -1.67
C THR A 380 20.49 -13.64 -0.92
N GLY A 381 19.27 -14.09 -1.14
CA GLY A 381 18.75 -15.31 -0.52
C GLY A 381 19.67 -16.50 -0.78
N GLY A 382 20.07 -17.22 0.29
CA GLY A 382 20.98 -18.37 0.22
C GLY A 382 22.48 -18.02 0.11
N GLU A 383 22.87 -16.73 0.05
CA GLU A 383 24.26 -16.31 -0.07
C GLU A 383 24.72 -15.54 1.19
N MET A 384 26.04 -15.53 1.41
CA MET A 384 26.65 -14.59 2.35
C MET A 384 26.56 -13.17 1.79
N GLY A 385 26.34 -12.20 2.66
CA GLY A 385 26.34 -10.80 2.30
C GLY A 385 27.69 -10.37 1.70
N LYS A 386 27.65 -9.43 0.77
CA LYS A 386 28.86 -8.87 0.12
C LYS A 386 28.83 -7.35 0.16
N VAL A 387 30.02 -6.75 0.34
CA VAL A 387 30.19 -5.30 0.25
C VAL A 387 30.27 -4.91 -1.22
N VAL A 388 29.50 -3.90 -1.60
CA VAL A 388 29.36 -3.40 -2.97
C VAL A 388 29.44 -1.88 -2.98
N LYS A 389 29.73 -1.26 -4.12
CA LYS A 389 29.66 0.19 -4.28
C LYS A 389 28.22 0.63 -4.55
N LYS A 390 27.80 1.73 -3.95
CA LYS A 390 26.50 2.35 -4.22
C LYS A 390 26.45 2.94 -5.63
N ILE A 391 25.28 2.95 -6.23
CA ILE A 391 25.02 3.85 -7.36
C ILE A 391 25.00 5.27 -6.79
N LEU A 392 25.86 6.13 -7.31
CA LEU A 392 25.89 7.54 -6.85
C LEU A 392 24.63 8.25 -7.31
N PRO A 393 23.97 9.02 -6.42
CA PRO A 393 22.82 9.83 -6.78
C PRO A 393 23.17 10.74 -7.97
N TYR A 394 22.31 10.72 -8.99
CA TYR A 394 22.44 11.55 -10.21
C TYR A 394 23.61 11.23 -11.15
N SER A 395 24.36 10.15 -10.95
CA SER A 395 25.41 9.72 -11.91
C SER A 395 24.86 9.19 -13.24
N THR A 396 23.58 8.91 -13.33
CA THR A 396 22.87 8.39 -14.53
C THR A 396 22.18 9.48 -15.35
N VAL A 397 22.24 10.74 -14.91
CA VAL A 397 21.74 11.91 -15.67
C VAL A 397 22.88 12.51 -16.47
N LYS A 398 23.36 11.78 -17.49
CA LYS A 398 24.17 12.32 -18.58
C LYS A 398 23.61 11.84 -19.92
#